data_95d34abc15ced813a641adc3a92aefe1
#
_entry.id   95d34abc15ced813a641adc3a92aefe1
#
_cell.length_a   1.000
_cell.length_b   1.000
_cell.length_c   1.000
_cell.angle_alpha   90.00
_cell.angle_beta   90.00
_cell.angle_gamma   90.00
#
_symmetry.space_group_name_H-M   'P 1'
#
loop_
_entity.id
_entity.type
_entity.pdbx_description
1 polymer ?
#
loop_
_entity_poly.entity_id
_entity_poly.type
_entity_poly.pdbx_seq_one_letter_code
_entity_poly.pdbx_strand_id
1 'polypeptide(L)'
;MFKSLSRLLPMAVLAWASQVQAQDGPLTVQETVVEDRKSVFATVESVDVVVARARIGGTVTELLADEGMAVQAGEKIARVVDEKLALKMEAADAQIKSLASQKELADTALTRARKLFSTGAIPKVRLDEAETNMEVASRALTSAQAERQVLEQTRTEGDVLSPSSGRILKVNVRKGSVVMPGEAVANMTAEAYILRLKLPERHAKFIAVGDEVYVAERGLEALTLSSAKQMRIGQIRQVYPEIKQGLVFADVEVAGLGDFFVGERIRVWVGTGERKTFIVPEAYLYPRYGLTFVKLWDGREIVVQPGLPQAGGVEVLTGLEPGDVLVRP
;
A
#
# COMPACT_ATOMS: atom_id res chain seq x y z
N MET A 1 -31.95 -55.22 15.09
CA MET A 1 -31.81 -56.07 13.88
C MET A 1 -31.26 -55.23 12.75
N PHE A 2 -30.29 -55.81 12.07
CA PHE A 2 -29.60 -55.39 10.86
C PHE A 2 -28.54 -54.29 10.98
N LYS A 3 -27.29 -54.78 11.08
CA LYS A 3 -25.99 -54.18 10.74
C LYS A 3 -25.89 -54.04 9.21
N SER A 4 -25.36 -52.92 8.72
CA SER A 4 -24.66 -52.89 7.44
C SER A 4 -23.35 -52.14 7.59
N LEU A 5 -22.26 -52.90 7.53
CA LEU A 5 -20.90 -52.47 7.35
C LEU A 5 -20.74 -51.97 5.90
N SER A 6 -20.32 -50.75 5.69
CA SER A 6 -19.71 -50.34 4.42
C SER A 6 -18.22 -50.08 4.64
N ARG A 7 -17.42 -50.92 4.02
CA ARG A 7 -15.98 -50.90 3.94
C ARG A 7 -15.53 -49.70 3.07
N LEU A 8 -14.80 -48.76 3.67
CA LEU A 8 -14.02 -47.77 2.95
C LEU A 8 -12.64 -48.34 2.62
N LEU A 9 -12.36 -48.55 1.34
CA LEU A 9 -11.02 -48.80 0.81
C LEU A 9 -10.21 -47.47 0.88
N PRO A 10 -8.95 -47.49 1.32
CA PRO A 10 -8.08 -46.37 1.15
C PRO A 10 -7.53 -46.36 -0.30
N MET A 11 -7.85 -45.29 -1.01
CA MET A 11 -7.28 -44.99 -2.33
C MET A 11 -5.82 -44.51 -2.10
N ALA A 12 -4.87 -45.39 -2.39
CA ALA A 12 -3.44 -45.10 -2.37
C ALA A 12 -3.13 -44.15 -3.53
N VAL A 13 -2.91 -42.87 -3.22
CA VAL A 13 -2.31 -41.92 -4.13
C VAL A 13 -0.83 -42.23 -4.25
N LEU A 14 -0.44 -42.91 -5.34
CA LEU A 14 0.95 -43.06 -5.74
C LEU A 14 1.49 -41.65 -6.13
N ALA A 15 2.19 -41.03 -5.21
CA ALA A 15 3.05 -39.90 -5.52
C ALA A 15 4.24 -40.40 -6.35
N TRP A 16 4.24 -40.11 -7.64
CA TRP A 16 5.42 -40.23 -8.46
C TRP A 16 6.41 -39.13 -8.02
N ALA A 17 7.27 -39.46 -7.08
CA ALA A 17 8.49 -38.73 -6.84
C ALA A 17 9.40 -39.05 -8.04
N SER A 18 9.54 -38.10 -8.95
CA SER A 18 10.57 -38.12 -9.98
C SER A 18 11.92 -38.03 -9.26
N GLN A 19 12.53 -39.17 -8.96
CA GLN A 19 13.93 -39.26 -8.55
C GLN A 19 14.76 -38.77 -9.73
N VAL A 20 15.33 -37.57 -9.60
CA VAL A 20 16.46 -37.13 -10.39
C VAL A 20 17.63 -38.08 -10.03
N GLN A 21 17.75 -39.17 -10.74
CA GLN A 21 18.92 -40.02 -10.67
C GLN A 21 20.12 -39.20 -11.16
N ALA A 22 21.08 -39.01 -10.28
CA ALA A 22 22.40 -38.51 -10.67
C ALA A 22 22.97 -39.51 -11.72
N GLN A 23 22.93 -39.16 -12.99
CA GLN A 23 23.52 -39.94 -14.06
C GLN A 23 25.05 -39.84 -13.92
N ASP A 24 25.68 -40.90 -13.46
CA ASP A 24 27.15 -41.04 -13.36
C ASP A 24 27.76 -41.43 -14.71
N GLY A 25 27.26 -40.96 -15.83
CA GLY A 25 27.68 -41.29 -17.17
C GLY A 25 28.03 -40.08 -18.03
N PRO A 26 28.54 -40.31 -19.25
CA PRO A 26 28.76 -39.23 -20.20
C PRO A 26 27.40 -38.49 -20.51
N LEU A 27 27.44 -37.16 -20.44
CA LEU A 27 26.31 -36.30 -20.70
C LEU A 27 26.39 -35.72 -22.12
N THR A 28 25.44 -36.06 -22.97
CA THR A 28 25.31 -35.39 -24.27
C THR A 28 24.58 -34.06 -24.12
N VAL A 29 25.25 -32.98 -24.53
CA VAL A 29 24.74 -31.64 -24.42
C VAL A 29 23.70 -31.37 -25.51
N GLN A 30 22.53 -30.90 -25.09
CA GLN A 30 21.44 -30.52 -26.02
C GLN A 30 21.03 -29.06 -25.78
N GLU A 31 20.68 -28.37 -26.88
CA GLU A 31 20.09 -27.04 -26.76
C GLU A 31 18.76 -27.11 -26.03
N THR A 32 18.62 -26.29 -25.00
CA THR A 32 17.40 -26.10 -24.22
C THR A 32 16.95 -24.64 -24.39
N VAL A 33 15.64 -24.45 -24.60
CA VAL A 33 15.07 -23.12 -24.63
C VAL A 33 14.85 -22.67 -23.19
N VAL A 34 15.44 -21.51 -22.87
CA VAL A 34 15.27 -20.86 -21.57
C VAL A 34 14.73 -19.46 -21.76
N GLU A 35 14.06 -18.95 -20.75
CA GLU A 35 13.61 -17.55 -20.72
C GLU A 35 14.82 -16.61 -20.69
N ASP A 36 14.85 -15.65 -21.64
CA ASP A 36 15.87 -14.61 -21.64
C ASP A 36 15.49 -13.51 -20.65
N ARG A 37 16.18 -13.44 -19.53
CA ARG A 37 15.93 -12.46 -18.47
C ARG A 37 16.88 -11.31 -18.54
N LYS A 38 16.35 -10.08 -18.55
CA LYS A 38 17.14 -8.85 -18.53
C LYS A 38 17.06 -8.19 -17.15
N SER A 39 18.22 -7.78 -16.66
CA SER A 39 18.29 -7.00 -15.43
C SER A 39 17.95 -5.54 -15.71
N VAL A 40 16.98 -5.02 -15.01
CA VAL A 40 16.53 -3.61 -15.04
C VAL A 40 16.42 -3.07 -13.62
N PHE A 41 16.30 -1.75 -13.49
CA PHE A 41 16.04 -1.13 -12.20
C PHE A 41 14.57 -0.80 -12.06
N ALA A 42 14.01 -1.18 -10.92
CA ALA A 42 12.71 -0.71 -10.45
C ALA A 42 12.88 0.28 -9.31
N THR A 43 11.93 1.16 -9.14
CA THR A 43 11.88 2.11 -8.03
C THR A 43 10.72 1.72 -7.12
N VAL A 44 10.97 1.69 -5.81
CA VAL A 44 9.89 1.52 -4.82
C VAL A 44 9.07 2.80 -4.80
N GLU A 45 7.80 2.69 -5.11
CA GLU A 45 6.85 3.80 -5.04
C GLU A 45 5.69 3.42 -4.13
N SER A 46 5.07 4.42 -3.50
CA SER A 46 3.78 4.21 -2.83
C SER A 46 2.69 4.19 -3.88
N VAL A 47 1.73 3.29 -3.74
CA VAL A 47 0.57 3.23 -4.64
C VAL A 47 -0.21 4.53 -4.57
N ASP A 48 -0.40 5.06 -3.36
CA ASP A 48 -1.13 6.30 -3.12
C ASP A 48 -0.35 7.22 -2.18
N VAL A 49 -0.15 8.46 -2.62
CA VAL A 49 0.26 9.56 -1.76
C VAL A 49 -0.99 10.30 -1.32
N VAL A 50 -1.32 10.16 -0.04
CA VAL A 50 -2.49 10.80 0.55
C VAL A 50 -2.07 12.08 1.27
N VAL A 51 -2.89 13.13 1.15
CA VAL A 51 -2.58 14.43 1.73
C VAL A 51 -3.54 14.71 2.88
N ALA A 52 -2.99 14.86 4.08
CA ALA A 52 -3.73 15.38 5.22
C ALA A 52 -3.87 16.90 5.10
N ARG A 53 -5.11 17.39 5.14
CA ARG A 53 -5.43 18.80 4.91
C ARG A 53 -6.10 19.44 6.12
N ALA A 54 -5.83 20.70 6.35
CA ALA A 54 -6.58 21.52 7.30
C ALA A 54 -8.05 21.65 6.82
N ARG A 55 -9.01 21.41 7.71
CA ARG A 55 -10.44 21.59 7.41
C ARG A 55 -10.92 22.99 7.74
N ILE A 56 -10.29 23.64 8.73
CA ILE A 56 -10.54 25.03 9.11
C ILE A 56 -9.29 25.88 8.91
N GLY A 57 -9.49 27.19 8.79
CA GLY A 57 -8.40 28.17 8.84
C GLY A 57 -8.05 28.53 10.27
N GLY A 58 -6.79 28.83 10.51
CA GLY A 58 -6.31 29.25 11.84
C GLY A 58 -4.82 29.03 12.02
N THR A 59 -4.38 29.04 13.26
CA THR A 59 -2.97 28.85 13.64
C THR A 59 -2.74 27.41 14.07
N VAL A 60 -1.67 26.79 13.58
CA VAL A 60 -1.21 25.45 14.02
C VAL A 60 -0.63 25.58 15.43
N THR A 61 -1.38 25.13 16.44
CA THR A 61 -0.96 25.20 17.86
C THR A 61 -0.19 23.97 18.30
N GLU A 62 -0.51 22.81 17.73
CA GLU A 62 0.14 21.53 17.98
C GLU A 62 0.50 20.89 16.64
N LEU A 63 1.70 20.33 16.57
CA LEU A 63 2.16 19.50 15.46
C LEU A 63 2.76 18.24 16.07
N LEU A 64 2.12 17.11 15.84
CA LEU A 64 2.49 15.80 16.37
C LEU A 64 3.16 14.93 15.32
N ALA A 65 3.08 15.37 14.05
CA ALA A 65 3.59 14.66 12.89
C ALA A 65 5.05 15.02 12.65
N ASP A 66 5.91 13.99 12.57
CA ASP A 66 7.29 14.09 12.11
C ASP A 66 7.51 13.30 10.82
N GLU A 67 8.42 13.76 9.96
CA GLU A 67 8.77 13.06 8.73
C GLU A 67 9.36 11.68 9.05
N GLY A 68 8.85 10.63 8.37
CA GLY A 68 9.20 9.23 8.62
C GLY A 68 8.36 8.54 9.69
N MET A 69 7.55 9.27 10.48
CA MET A 69 6.69 8.71 11.51
C MET A 69 5.60 7.82 10.91
N ALA A 70 5.34 6.66 11.52
CA ALA A 70 4.19 5.82 11.20
C ALA A 70 2.95 6.35 11.92
N VAL A 71 1.82 6.40 11.21
CA VAL A 71 0.54 6.88 11.74
C VAL A 71 -0.59 5.96 11.32
N GLN A 72 -1.66 5.94 12.11
CA GLN A 72 -2.87 5.18 11.82
C GLN A 72 -3.95 6.07 11.22
N ALA A 73 -4.89 5.46 10.47
CA ALA A 73 -6.06 6.18 9.97
C ALA A 73 -6.86 6.80 11.14
N GLY A 74 -7.19 8.09 11.04
CA GLY A 74 -7.89 8.83 12.09
C GLY A 74 -7.01 9.35 13.23
N GLU A 75 -5.70 9.06 13.22
CA GLU A 75 -4.77 9.60 14.22
C GLU A 75 -4.57 11.11 14.04
N LYS A 76 -4.54 11.84 15.17
CA LYS A 76 -4.34 13.29 15.14
C LYS A 76 -2.87 13.62 14.89
N ILE A 77 -2.61 14.35 13.80
CA ILE A 77 -1.26 14.76 13.38
C ILE A 77 -0.95 16.23 13.63
N ALA A 78 -1.97 17.08 13.69
CA ALA A 78 -1.81 18.49 14.03
C ALA A 78 -3.13 19.03 14.61
N ARG A 79 -3.04 20.20 15.27
CA ARG A 79 -4.21 20.98 15.71
C ARG A 79 -4.13 22.40 15.18
N VAL A 80 -5.19 22.81 14.51
CA VAL A 80 -5.43 24.16 14.02
C VAL A 80 -6.46 24.84 14.93
N VAL A 81 -6.19 26.01 15.40
CA VAL A 81 -7.09 26.79 16.27
C VAL A 81 -7.44 28.11 15.60
N ASP A 82 -8.73 28.37 15.45
CA ASP A 82 -9.26 29.70 15.10
C ASP A 82 -9.68 30.41 16.41
N GLU A 83 -8.94 31.42 16.82
CA GLU A 83 -9.25 32.20 18.04
C GLU A 83 -10.64 32.87 17.96
N LYS A 84 -11.09 33.24 16.76
CA LYS A 84 -12.42 33.86 16.56
C LYS A 84 -13.54 32.87 16.83
N LEU A 85 -13.29 31.56 16.62
CA LEU A 85 -14.28 30.52 16.86
C LEU A 85 -14.62 30.40 18.34
N ALA A 86 -13.63 30.54 19.22
CA ALA A 86 -13.85 30.53 20.67
C ALA A 86 -14.79 31.67 21.10
N LEU A 87 -14.56 32.88 20.56
CA LEU A 87 -15.43 34.04 20.83
C LEU A 87 -16.86 33.85 20.28
N LYS A 88 -16.99 33.25 19.11
CA LYS A 88 -18.32 32.90 18.55
C LYS A 88 -19.07 31.89 19.41
N MET A 89 -18.37 30.90 19.94
CA MET A 89 -18.98 29.91 20.84
C MET A 89 -19.44 30.57 22.15
N GLU A 90 -18.62 31.43 22.74
CA GLU A 90 -19.01 32.20 23.95
C GLU A 90 -20.25 33.07 23.72
N ALA A 91 -20.33 33.76 22.56
CA ALA A 91 -21.51 34.53 22.17
C ALA A 91 -22.76 33.64 21.99
N ALA A 92 -22.60 32.47 21.36
CA ALA A 92 -23.70 31.49 21.20
C ALA A 92 -24.17 30.95 22.56
N ASP A 93 -23.26 30.67 23.48
CA ASP A 93 -23.60 30.21 24.84
C ASP A 93 -24.35 31.30 25.63
N ALA A 94 -23.97 32.58 25.49
CA ALA A 94 -24.70 33.70 26.07
C ALA A 94 -26.11 33.85 25.47
N GLN A 95 -26.26 33.69 24.15
CA GLN A 95 -27.55 33.71 23.45
C GLN A 95 -28.46 32.59 23.91
N ILE A 96 -27.93 31.35 24.03
CA ILE A 96 -28.70 30.20 24.54
C ILE A 96 -29.21 30.48 25.96
N LYS A 97 -28.35 31.02 26.84
CA LYS A 97 -28.75 31.40 28.19
C LYS A 97 -29.89 32.41 28.23
N SER A 98 -29.83 33.44 27.36
CA SER A 98 -30.90 34.43 27.20
C SER A 98 -32.22 33.80 26.76
N LEU A 99 -32.19 32.95 25.71
CA LEU A 99 -33.37 32.26 25.17
C LEU A 99 -33.90 31.22 26.15
N ALA A 100 -33.07 30.57 26.94
CA ALA A 100 -33.51 29.66 28.00
C ALA A 100 -34.31 30.40 29.07
N SER A 101 -33.86 31.60 29.48
CA SER A 101 -34.62 32.43 30.43
C SER A 101 -35.97 32.93 29.83
N GLN A 102 -36.02 33.27 28.52
CA GLN A 102 -37.25 33.63 27.83
C GLN A 102 -38.24 32.48 27.76
N LYS A 103 -37.76 31.25 27.47
CA LYS A 103 -38.56 30.02 27.47
C LYS A 103 -39.12 29.74 28.87
N GLU A 104 -38.33 29.88 29.93
CA GLU A 104 -38.76 29.70 31.31
C GLU A 104 -39.87 30.70 31.69
N LEU A 105 -39.74 31.97 31.28
CA LEU A 105 -40.76 32.97 31.47
C LEU A 105 -42.05 32.59 30.72
N ALA A 106 -41.95 32.18 29.48
CA ALA A 106 -43.11 31.76 28.65
C ALA A 106 -43.77 30.50 29.25
N ASP A 107 -43.00 29.54 29.74
CA ASP A 107 -43.54 28.33 30.41
C ASP A 107 -44.29 28.65 31.70
N THR A 108 -43.75 29.57 32.49
CA THR A 108 -44.41 30.09 33.68
C THR A 108 -45.73 30.80 33.33
N ALA A 109 -45.74 31.62 32.29
CA ALA A 109 -46.94 32.31 31.81
C ALA A 109 -47.97 31.32 31.28
N LEU A 110 -47.57 30.31 30.52
CA LEU A 110 -48.44 29.23 30.03
C LEU A 110 -49.05 28.43 31.19
N THR A 111 -48.25 28.05 32.16
CA THR A 111 -48.74 27.33 33.37
C THR A 111 -49.78 28.13 34.10
N ARG A 112 -49.59 29.44 34.27
CA ARG A 112 -50.55 30.36 34.87
C ARG A 112 -51.84 30.48 34.03
N ALA A 113 -51.69 30.66 32.68
CA ALA A 113 -52.84 30.73 31.77
C ALA A 113 -53.69 29.46 31.79
N ARG A 114 -53.08 28.26 31.79
CA ARG A 114 -53.77 26.97 31.93
C ARG A 114 -54.58 26.88 33.22
N LYS A 115 -54.00 27.30 34.34
CA LYS A 115 -54.70 27.34 35.65
C LYS A 115 -55.91 28.29 35.66
N LEU A 116 -55.75 29.51 35.09
CA LEU A 116 -56.84 30.50 35.02
C LEU A 116 -57.94 30.07 34.03
N PHE A 117 -57.58 29.45 32.94
CA PHE A 117 -58.56 28.92 31.98
C PHE A 117 -59.39 27.79 32.55
N SER A 118 -58.75 26.88 33.33
CA SER A 118 -59.48 25.78 34.00
C SER A 118 -60.50 26.26 35.06
N THR A 119 -60.33 27.48 35.57
CA THR A 119 -61.26 28.11 36.50
C THR A 119 -62.27 29.04 35.80
N GLY A 120 -62.21 29.16 34.47
CA GLY A 120 -63.05 30.05 33.68
C GLY A 120 -62.71 31.54 33.78
N ALA A 121 -61.55 31.90 34.37
CA ALA A 121 -61.12 33.27 34.62
C ALA A 121 -60.58 34.01 33.40
N ILE A 122 -60.19 33.27 32.33
CA ILE A 122 -59.68 33.85 31.04
C ILE A 122 -60.34 33.15 29.85
N PRO A 123 -60.50 33.89 28.71
CA PRO A 123 -60.97 33.30 27.45
C PRO A 123 -59.91 32.41 26.80
N LYS A 124 -60.36 31.45 25.99
CA LYS A 124 -59.46 30.50 25.27
C LYS A 124 -58.36 31.17 24.47
N VAL A 125 -58.64 32.30 23.81
CA VAL A 125 -57.68 33.09 23.04
C VAL A 125 -56.43 33.42 23.85
N ARG A 126 -56.56 33.73 25.15
CA ARG A 126 -55.39 33.99 26.01
C ARG A 126 -54.56 32.75 26.34
N LEU A 127 -55.18 31.59 26.41
CA LEU A 127 -54.47 30.33 26.53
C LEU A 127 -53.72 30.02 25.24
N ASP A 128 -54.39 30.13 24.09
CA ASP A 128 -53.77 29.88 22.78
C ASP A 128 -52.59 30.82 22.49
N GLU A 129 -52.69 32.11 22.92
CA GLU A 129 -51.57 33.06 22.87
C GLU A 129 -50.35 32.60 23.75
N ALA A 130 -50.63 32.13 24.96
CA ALA A 130 -49.56 31.67 25.85
C ALA A 130 -48.90 30.39 25.34
N GLU A 131 -49.68 29.49 24.74
CA GLU A 131 -49.18 28.26 24.11
C GLU A 131 -48.28 28.60 22.89
N THR A 132 -48.74 29.50 22.06
CA THR A 132 -47.98 29.98 20.90
C THR A 132 -46.64 30.65 21.33
N ASN A 133 -46.70 31.51 22.34
CA ASN A 133 -45.51 32.19 22.85
C ASN A 133 -44.48 31.21 23.43
N MET A 134 -44.94 30.20 24.16
CA MET A 134 -44.07 29.15 24.68
C MET A 134 -43.44 28.30 23.54
N GLU A 135 -44.25 27.97 22.52
CA GLU A 135 -43.76 27.25 21.36
C GLU A 135 -42.68 28.03 20.59
N VAL A 136 -42.95 29.33 20.36
CA VAL A 136 -41.96 30.24 19.72
C VAL A 136 -40.65 30.30 20.52
N ALA A 137 -40.73 30.52 21.83
CA ALA A 137 -39.57 30.58 22.69
C ALA A 137 -38.78 29.24 22.71
N SER A 138 -39.51 28.11 22.71
CA SER A 138 -38.89 26.77 22.65
C SER A 138 -38.18 26.55 21.32
N ARG A 139 -38.79 26.91 20.20
CA ARG A 139 -38.18 26.78 18.88
C ARG A 139 -36.95 27.70 18.73
N ALA A 140 -36.99 28.92 19.25
CA ALA A 140 -35.87 29.83 19.24
C ALA A 140 -34.67 29.28 20.03
N LEU A 141 -34.92 28.71 21.21
CA LEU A 141 -33.88 28.05 21.98
C LEU A 141 -33.25 26.86 21.22
N THR A 142 -34.08 26.01 20.61
CA THR A 142 -33.61 24.86 19.84
C THR A 142 -32.78 25.29 18.65
N SER A 143 -33.15 26.37 17.94
CA SER A 143 -32.35 26.94 16.84
C SER A 143 -30.97 27.39 17.30
N ALA A 144 -30.91 28.16 18.40
CA ALA A 144 -29.64 28.63 18.95
C ALA A 144 -28.71 27.47 19.41
N GLN A 145 -29.33 26.42 19.99
CA GLN A 145 -28.56 25.21 20.38
C GLN A 145 -27.98 24.50 19.14
N ALA A 146 -28.74 24.41 18.05
CA ALA A 146 -28.28 23.85 16.80
C ALA A 146 -27.13 24.68 16.19
N GLU A 147 -27.22 25.99 16.21
CA GLU A 147 -26.16 26.90 15.76
C GLU A 147 -24.86 26.69 16.60
N ARG A 148 -24.99 26.58 17.92
CA ARG A 148 -23.86 26.30 18.82
C ARG A 148 -23.21 24.94 18.50
N GLN A 149 -24.03 23.93 18.16
CA GLN A 149 -23.55 22.61 17.78
C GLN A 149 -22.73 22.65 16.48
N VAL A 150 -23.11 23.48 15.50
CA VAL A 150 -22.30 23.70 14.28
C VAL A 150 -20.93 24.29 14.61
N LEU A 151 -20.88 25.26 15.53
CA LEU A 151 -19.58 25.83 15.99
C LEU A 151 -18.72 24.79 16.69
N GLU A 152 -19.32 23.91 17.51
CA GLU A 152 -18.61 22.81 18.17
C GLU A 152 -18.05 21.81 17.16
N GLN A 153 -18.82 21.47 16.12
CA GLN A 153 -18.35 20.63 15.01
C GLN A 153 -17.16 21.28 14.30
N THR A 154 -17.26 22.58 14.00
CA THR A 154 -16.16 23.33 13.39
C THR A 154 -14.90 23.32 14.28
N ARG A 155 -15.07 23.39 15.61
CA ARG A 155 -13.97 23.29 16.56
C ARG A 155 -13.28 21.92 16.50
N THR A 156 -14.04 20.85 16.43
CA THR A 156 -13.49 19.49 16.30
C THR A 156 -12.79 19.27 14.97
N GLU A 157 -13.20 19.94 13.92
CA GLU A 157 -12.53 19.94 12.60
C GLU A 157 -11.17 20.64 12.60
N GLY A 158 -10.83 21.35 13.69
CA GLY A 158 -9.49 21.86 13.93
C GLY A 158 -8.45 20.80 14.18
N ASP A 159 -8.84 19.59 14.59
CA ASP A 159 -7.92 18.45 14.64
C ASP A 159 -7.71 17.91 13.22
N VAL A 160 -6.47 17.99 12.74
CA VAL A 160 -6.06 17.44 11.45
C VAL A 160 -5.74 15.98 11.67
N LEU A 161 -6.54 15.11 11.04
CA LEU A 161 -6.42 13.67 11.20
C LEU A 161 -5.73 13.05 9.99
N SER A 162 -5.01 11.96 10.23
CA SER A 162 -4.47 11.10 9.18
C SER A 162 -5.60 10.45 8.38
N PRO A 163 -5.66 10.62 7.04
CA PRO A 163 -6.71 10.01 6.22
C PRO A 163 -6.54 8.51 6.02
N SER A 164 -5.34 7.96 6.24
CA SER A 164 -5.02 6.53 6.09
C SER A 164 -3.92 6.12 7.04
N SER A 165 -3.76 4.82 7.28
CA SER A 165 -2.55 4.28 7.90
C SER A 165 -1.40 4.34 6.92
N GLY A 166 -0.19 4.63 7.41
CA GLY A 166 1.01 4.75 6.58
C GLY A 166 2.15 5.50 7.25
N ARG A 167 3.05 6.06 6.44
CA ARG A 167 4.17 6.88 6.93
C ARG A 167 4.10 8.30 6.39
N ILE A 168 4.47 9.26 7.22
CA ILE A 168 4.58 10.68 6.84
C ILE A 168 5.82 10.85 5.97
N LEU A 169 5.63 11.29 4.72
CA LEU A 169 6.72 11.60 3.79
C LEU A 169 7.27 13.00 4.01
N LYS A 170 6.36 13.95 4.21
CA LYS A 170 6.71 15.37 4.32
C LYS A 170 5.68 16.11 5.15
N VAL A 171 6.16 16.97 6.03
CA VAL A 171 5.34 17.92 6.78
C VAL A 171 5.50 19.30 6.14
N ASN A 172 4.38 19.89 5.69
CA ASN A 172 4.39 21.15 4.94
C ASN A 172 4.24 22.40 5.83
N VAL A 173 3.88 22.22 7.10
CA VAL A 173 3.60 23.30 8.08
C VAL A 173 4.48 23.18 9.30
N ARG A 174 4.55 24.22 10.09
CA ARG A 174 5.24 24.24 11.38
C ARG A 174 4.30 24.72 12.48
N LYS A 175 4.60 24.41 13.72
CA LYS A 175 3.91 24.99 14.86
C LYS A 175 4.01 26.52 14.80
N GLY A 176 2.88 27.22 14.92
CA GLY A 176 2.77 28.67 14.75
C GLY A 176 2.46 29.13 13.33
N SER A 177 2.46 28.25 12.32
CA SER A 177 2.03 28.61 10.96
C SER A 177 0.54 28.91 10.92
N VAL A 178 0.16 29.88 10.10
CA VAL A 178 -1.25 30.13 9.75
C VAL A 178 -1.58 29.33 8.51
N VAL A 179 -2.69 28.59 8.55
CA VAL A 179 -3.16 27.75 7.45
C VAL A 179 -4.56 28.13 7.03
N MET A 180 -4.87 27.87 5.76
CA MET A 180 -6.20 28.08 5.17
C MET A 180 -6.96 26.73 5.07
N PRO A 181 -8.32 26.73 5.01
CA PRO A 181 -9.05 25.53 4.73
C PRO A 181 -8.62 24.88 3.40
N GLY A 182 -8.37 23.57 3.43
CA GLY A 182 -7.88 22.81 2.26
C GLY A 182 -6.35 22.79 2.11
N GLU A 183 -5.60 23.54 2.89
CA GLU A 183 -4.14 23.57 2.84
C GLU A 183 -3.54 22.24 3.30
N ALA A 184 -2.50 21.80 2.58
CA ALA A 184 -1.81 20.55 2.86
C ALA A 184 -0.93 20.68 4.12
N VAL A 185 -1.23 19.92 5.16
CA VAL A 185 -0.49 19.86 6.41
C VAL A 185 0.64 18.84 6.33
N ALA A 186 0.34 17.64 5.84
CA ALA A 186 1.31 16.57 5.64
C ALA A 186 0.98 15.72 4.43
N ASN A 187 2.02 15.22 3.76
CA ASN A 187 1.93 14.21 2.73
C ASN A 187 2.35 12.86 3.34
N MET A 188 1.60 11.81 3.06
CA MET A 188 1.87 10.49 3.61
C MET A 188 1.69 9.41 2.55
N THR A 189 2.37 8.28 2.74
CA THR A 189 2.16 7.09 1.94
C THR A 189 1.08 6.23 2.59
N ALA A 190 0.22 5.60 1.78
CA ALA A 190 -0.49 4.41 2.24
C ALA A 190 0.52 3.26 2.46
N GLU A 191 0.19 2.26 3.26
CA GLU A 191 1.06 1.08 3.50
C GLU A 191 1.23 0.18 2.27
N ALA A 192 0.62 0.51 1.14
CA ALA A 192 0.74 -0.22 -0.10
C ALA A 192 1.92 0.31 -0.94
N TYR A 193 2.91 -0.54 -1.12
CA TYR A 193 4.10 -0.27 -1.94
C TYR A 193 4.07 -1.11 -3.19
N ILE A 194 4.59 -0.54 -4.28
CA ILE A 194 4.79 -1.20 -5.56
C ILE A 194 6.23 -0.99 -6.02
N LEU A 195 6.71 -1.89 -6.85
CA LEU A 195 7.93 -1.68 -7.63
C LEU A 195 7.54 -1.15 -9.01
N ARG A 196 7.87 0.11 -9.29
CA ARG A 196 7.71 0.69 -10.62
C ARG A 196 8.89 0.37 -11.50
N LEU A 197 8.67 -0.50 -12.48
CA LEU A 197 9.62 -0.84 -13.52
C LEU A 197 9.69 0.27 -14.56
N LYS A 198 10.92 0.50 -15.08
CA LYS A 198 11.20 1.37 -16.23
C LYS A 198 11.94 0.54 -17.27
N LEU A 199 11.25 0.16 -18.33
CA LEU A 199 11.76 -0.73 -19.37
C LEU A 199 11.92 0.02 -20.67
N PRO A 200 13.04 -0.15 -21.40
CA PRO A 200 13.15 0.34 -22.76
C PRO A 200 12.03 -0.21 -23.66
N GLU A 201 11.50 0.63 -24.57
CA GLU A 201 10.38 0.29 -25.46
C GLU A 201 10.58 -1.04 -26.20
N ARG A 202 11.83 -1.34 -26.63
CA ARG A 202 12.16 -2.60 -27.31
C ARG A 202 11.77 -3.86 -26.53
N HIS A 203 11.63 -3.77 -25.21
CA HIS A 203 11.25 -4.89 -24.35
C HIS A 203 9.75 -4.89 -23.99
N ALA A 204 9.01 -3.85 -24.38
CA ALA A 204 7.59 -3.68 -24.06
C ALA A 204 6.71 -4.85 -24.56
N LYS A 205 7.07 -5.42 -25.71
CA LYS A 205 6.32 -6.53 -26.32
C LYS A 205 6.39 -7.86 -25.57
N PHE A 206 7.33 -7.97 -24.61
CA PHE A 206 7.58 -9.20 -23.87
C PHE A 206 7.02 -9.17 -22.44
N ILE A 207 6.40 -8.05 -22.04
CA ILE A 207 5.82 -7.90 -20.72
C ILE A 207 4.30 -7.87 -20.79
N ALA A 208 3.66 -8.68 -19.96
CA ALA A 208 2.23 -8.73 -19.82
C ALA A 208 1.81 -8.70 -18.34
N VAL A 209 0.57 -8.34 -18.09
CA VAL A 209 -0.01 -8.45 -16.75
C VAL A 209 -0.04 -9.92 -16.35
N GLY A 210 0.46 -10.23 -15.17
CA GLY A 210 0.57 -11.58 -14.63
C GLY A 210 1.96 -12.20 -14.76
N ASP A 211 2.88 -11.60 -15.51
CA ASP A 211 4.24 -12.12 -15.66
C ASP A 211 5.01 -12.05 -14.33
N GLU A 212 5.84 -13.05 -14.11
CA GLU A 212 6.72 -13.10 -12.93
C GLU A 212 7.95 -12.21 -13.12
N VAL A 213 8.33 -11.54 -12.04
CA VAL A 213 9.51 -10.70 -11.96
C VAL A 213 10.35 -11.13 -10.76
N TYR A 214 11.63 -11.32 -10.97
CA TYR A 214 12.54 -11.72 -9.90
C TYR A 214 13.21 -10.48 -9.32
N VAL A 215 13.08 -10.29 -8.02
CA VAL A 215 13.50 -9.07 -7.30
C VAL A 215 14.70 -9.41 -6.43
N ALA A 216 15.80 -8.63 -6.60
CA ALA A 216 16.98 -8.77 -5.75
C ALA A 216 16.66 -8.42 -4.29
N GLU A 217 17.36 -9.06 -3.36
CA GLU A 217 17.41 -8.60 -1.98
C GLU A 217 18.15 -7.26 -1.86
N ARG A 218 17.95 -6.59 -0.72
CA ARG A 218 18.58 -5.32 -0.40
C ARG A 218 20.08 -5.49 -0.18
N GLY A 219 20.91 -4.69 -0.86
CA GLY A 219 22.36 -4.63 -0.66
C GLY A 219 23.20 -5.00 -1.88
N LEU A 220 24.51 -4.73 -1.80
CA LEU A 220 25.48 -4.98 -2.86
C LEU A 220 25.82 -6.47 -3.06
N GLU A 221 25.49 -7.32 -2.12
CA GLU A 221 25.79 -8.77 -2.16
C GLU A 221 24.95 -9.54 -3.21
N ALA A 222 23.90 -8.92 -3.74
CA ALA A 222 23.06 -9.48 -4.79
C ALA A 222 23.79 -9.68 -6.16
N LEU A 223 25.11 -9.50 -6.21
CA LEU A 223 25.92 -9.62 -7.44
C LEU A 223 26.58 -10.98 -7.61
N THR A 224 26.54 -11.86 -6.62
CA THR A 224 27.15 -13.20 -6.73
C THR A 224 26.13 -14.24 -7.14
N LEU A 225 26.53 -15.18 -8.01
CA LEU A 225 25.70 -16.31 -8.50
C LEU A 225 25.11 -17.17 -7.35
N SER A 226 25.66 -17.08 -6.15
CA SER A 226 25.15 -17.73 -4.95
C SER A 226 23.83 -17.13 -4.42
N SER A 227 23.52 -15.89 -4.79
CA SER A 227 22.34 -15.15 -4.31
C SER A 227 21.06 -15.46 -5.09
N ALA A 228 21.12 -16.21 -6.20
CA ALA A 228 19.93 -16.60 -6.99
C ALA A 228 18.92 -17.44 -6.18
N LYS A 229 19.33 -18.00 -5.05
CA LYS A 229 18.48 -18.79 -4.15
C LYS A 229 17.58 -17.96 -3.23
N GLN A 230 17.77 -16.64 -3.17
CA GLN A 230 17.08 -15.72 -2.26
C GLN A 230 16.32 -14.57 -2.98
N MET A 231 16.03 -14.75 -4.28
CA MET A 231 15.23 -13.75 -5.00
C MET A 231 13.77 -13.83 -4.58
N ARG A 232 13.16 -12.67 -4.32
CA ARG A 232 11.72 -12.57 -4.14
C ARG A 232 11.04 -12.62 -5.51
N ILE A 233 9.89 -13.28 -5.59
CA ILE A 233 9.08 -13.31 -6.81
C ILE A 233 8.01 -12.24 -6.65
N GLY A 234 7.90 -11.36 -7.63
CA GLY A 234 6.81 -10.42 -7.81
C GLY A 234 6.02 -10.73 -9.07
N GLN A 235 4.86 -10.09 -9.20
CA GLN A 235 3.99 -10.25 -10.37
C GLN A 235 3.66 -8.89 -10.96
N ILE A 236 3.68 -8.77 -12.29
CA ILE A 236 3.26 -7.56 -12.99
C ILE A 236 1.75 -7.39 -12.80
N ARG A 237 1.36 -6.35 -12.07
CA ARG A 237 -0.03 -6.00 -11.81
C ARG A 237 -0.63 -5.16 -12.93
N GLN A 238 0.17 -4.24 -13.47
CA GLN A 238 -0.27 -3.29 -14.47
C GLN A 238 0.88 -2.90 -15.40
N VAL A 239 0.59 -2.82 -16.69
CA VAL A 239 1.47 -2.24 -17.71
C VAL A 239 0.80 -0.98 -18.22
N TYR A 240 1.54 0.14 -18.21
CA TYR A 240 1.00 1.42 -18.67
C TYR A 240 1.09 1.52 -20.19
N PRO A 241 0.00 1.84 -20.90
CA PRO A 241 -0.03 1.90 -22.36
C PRO A 241 0.62 3.17 -22.92
N GLU A 242 1.42 3.88 -22.12
CA GLU A 242 2.08 5.12 -22.48
C GLU A 242 3.60 4.96 -22.48
N ILE A 243 4.24 5.41 -23.58
CA ILE A 243 5.69 5.48 -23.69
C ILE A 243 6.14 6.89 -23.34
N LYS A 244 6.95 7.02 -22.29
CA LYS A 244 7.55 8.29 -21.88
C LYS A 244 9.06 8.23 -22.03
N GLN A 245 9.63 9.11 -22.85
CA GLN A 245 11.08 9.18 -23.09
C GLN A 245 11.69 7.84 -23.55
N GLY A 246 10.96 7.07 -24.40
CA GLY A 246 11.41 5.74 -24.86
C GLY A 246 11.34 4.62 -23.80
N LEU A 247 10.64 4.86 -22.71
CA LEU A 247 10.43 3.90 -21.61
C LEU A 247 8.96 3.53 -21.47
N VAL A 248 8.71 2.25 -21.24
CA VAL A 248 7.43 1.70 -20.80
C VAL A 248 7.49 1.50 -19.29
N PHE A 249 6.39 1.79 -18.63
CA PHE A 249 6.24 1.65 -17.20
C PHE A 249 5.35 0.45 -16.88
N ALA A 250 5.72 -0.29 -15.85
CA ALA A 250 4.90 -1.36 -15.31
C ALA A 250 5.00 -1.37 -13.79
N ASP A 251 3.89 -1.69 -13.14
CA ASP A 251 3.82 -1.84 -11.69
C ASP A 251 3.86 -3.32 -11.32
N VAL A 252 4.77 -3.65 -10.42
CA VAL A 252 4.97 -5.00 -9.91
C VAL A 252 4.58 -5.05 -8.44
N GLU A 253 3.73 -5.99 -8.10
CA GLU A 253 3.37 -6.31 -6.73
C GLU A 253 4.34 -7.36 -6.17
N VAL A 254 4.94 -7.06 -5.01
CA VAL A 254 5.90 -7.92 -4.33
C VAL A 254 5.61 -7.92 -2.84
N ALA A 255 5.61 -9.08 -2.22
CA ALA A 255 5.46 -9.17 -0.78
C ALA A 255 6.70 -8.63 -0.05
N GLY A 256 6.47 -7.94 1.08
CA GLY A 256 7.55 -7.49 1.97
C GLY A 256 8.31 -6.24 1.50
N LEU A 257 7.69 -5.39 0.67
CA LEU A 257 8.28 -4.09 0.29
C LEU A 257 8.27 -3.04 1.40
N GLY A 258 7.54 -3.28 2.50
CA GLY A 258 7.43 -2.34 3.62
C GLY A 258 8.75 -2.00 4.33
N ASP A 259 9.79 -2.82 4.15
CA ASP A 259 11.13 -2.61 4.71
C ASP A 259 12.00 -1.67 3.85
N PHE A 260 11.54 -1.31 2.65
CA PHE A 260 12.26 -0.46 1.71
C PHE A 260 11.85 1.00 1.84
N PHE A 261 12.75 1.93 1.48
CA PHE A 261 12.42 3.34 1.41
C PHE A 261 11.72 3.67 0.10
N VAL A 262 10.71 4.54 0.16
CA VAL A 262 10.11 5.12 -1.06
C VAL A 262 11.19 5.86 -1.85
N GLY A 263 11.31 5.56 -3.13
CA GLY A 263 12.37 6.07 -4.00
C GLY A 263 13.61 5.17 -4.08
N GLU A 264 13.69 4.11 -3.27
CA GLU A 264 14.80 3.15 -3.35
C GLU A 264 14.79 2.41 -4.68
N ARG A 265 15.98 2.23 -5.26
CA ARG A 265 16.16 1.54 -6.54
C ARG A 265 16.61 0.10 -6.29
N ILE A 266 15.84 -0.83 -6.83
CA ILE A 266 16.07 -2.27 -6.68
C ILE A 266 16.32 -2.86 -8.05
N ARG A 267 17.27 -3.80 -8.14
CA ARG A 267 17.52 -4.57 -9.36
C ARG A 267 16.47 -5.67 -9.47
N VAL A 268 15.89 -5.78 -10.66
CA VAL A 268 14.89 -6.80 -10.99
C VAL A 268 15.23 -7.47 -12.30
N TRP A 269 14.83 -8.73 -12.48
CA TRP A 269 14.97 -9.45 -13.73
C TRP A 269 13.59 -9.73 -14.30
N VAL A 270 13.42 -9.35 -15.55
CA VAL A 270 12.16 -9.47 -16.30
C VAL A 270 12.43 -10.34 -17.51
N GLY A 271 11.51 -11.25 -17.81
CA GLY A 271 11.54 -12.05 -19.04
C GLY A 271 11.42 -11.14 -20.26
N THR A 272 12.31 -11.30 -21.23
CA THR A 272 12.34 -10.48 -22.46
C THR A 272 12.36 -11.33 -23.72
N GLY A 273 11.93 -12.57 -23.61
CA GLY A 273 11.86 -13.52 -24.70
C GLY A 273 12.44 -14.88 -24.32
N GLU A 274 12.67 -15.68 -25.30
CA GLU A 274 13.29 -17.02 -25.17
C GLU A 274 14.62 -17.02 -25.91
N ARG A 275 15.58 -17.78 -25.38
CA ARG A 275 16.87 -18.05 -26.02
C ARG A 275 17.25 -19.50 -25.89
N LYS A 276 18.02 -20.00 -26.83
CA LYS A 276 18.61 -21.33 -26.76
C LYS A 276 19.92 -21.26 -26.01
N THR A 277 20.13 -22.23 -25.14
CA THR A 277 21.33 -22.34 -24.33
C THR A 277 21.53 -23.81 -23.93
N PHE A 278 22.63 -24.09 -23.23
CA PHE A 278 22.92 -25.41 -22.69
C PHE A 278 22.76 -25.39 -21.16
N ILE A 279 22.12 -26.41 -20.60
CA ILE A 279 22.03 -26.60 -19.15
C ILE A 279 22.93 -27.79 -18.79
N VAL A 280 23.95 -27.52 -17.97
CA VAL A 280 24.94 -28.52 -17.56
C VAL A 280 24.90 -28.69 -16.05
N PRO A 281 24.71 -29.90 -15.51
CA PRO A 281 24.78 -30.14 -14.08
C PRO A 281 26.13 -29.70 -13.49
N GLU A 282 26.10 -29.12 -12.29
CA GLU A 282 27.34 -28.61 -11.63
C GLU A 282 28.46 -29.62 -11.53
N ALA A 283 28.15 -30.93 -11.47
CA ALA A 283 29.12 -32.00 -11.38
C ALA A 283 30.05 -32.14 -12.61
N TYR A 284 29.72 -31.49 -13.73
CA TYR A 284 30.55 -31.46 -14.94
C TYR A 284 31.34 -30.16 -15.09
N LEU A 285 31.06 -29.16 -14.24
CA LEU A 285 31.75 -27.86 -14.24
C LEU A 285 32.78 -27.82 -13.15
N TYR A 286 33.98 -27.37 -13.47
CA TYR A 286 35.02 -27.21 -12.46
C TYR A 286 35.84 -25.93 -12.67
N PRO A 287 36.13 -25.22 -11.57
CA PRO A 287 36.90 -23.98 -11.64
C PRO A 287 38.41 -24.30 -11.68
N ARG A 288 39.13 -23.62 -12.57
CA ARG A 288 40.59 -23.70 -12.64
C ARG A 288 41.14 -22.37 -13.15
N TYR A 289 42.10 -21.80 -12.48
CA TYR A 289 42.74 -20.51 -12.82
C TYR A 289 41.76 -19.34 -12.94
N GLY A 290 40.67 -19.34 -12.19
CA GLY A 290 39.64 -18.30 -12.25
C GLY A 290 38.64 -18.43 -13.43
N LEU A 291 38.75 -19.50 -14.24
CA LEU A 291 37.85 -19.84 -15.33
C LEU A 291 37.07 -21.12 -15.00
N THR A 292 35.94 -21.31 -15.63
CA THR A 292 35.17 -22.55 -15.53
C THR A 292 35.44 -23.42 -16.75
N PHE A 293 35.68 -24.67 -16.52
CA PHE A 293 35.99 -25.67 -17.54
C PHE A 293 34.97 -26.80 -17.52
N VAL A 294 34.83 -27.45 -18.67
CA VAL A 294 34.21 -28.77 -18.85
C VAL A 294 35.18 -29.70 -19.52
N LYS A 295 35.04 -30.98 -19.26
CA LYS A 295 35.88 -32.02 -19.89
C LYS A 295 35.03 -32.79 -20.90
N LEU A 296 35.48 -32.84 -22.14
CA LEU A 296 34.87 -33.67 -23.19
C LEU A 296 35.30 -35.14 -23.04
N TRP A 297 34.54 -36.02 -23.64
CA TRP A 297 34.81 -37.47 -23.60
C TRP A 297 36.14 -37.85 -24.28
N ASP A 298 36.60 -37.02 -25.24
CA ASP A 298 37.90 -37.20 -25.92
C ASP A 298 39.10 -36.71 -25.11
N GLY A 299 38.86 -36.23 -23.88
CA GLY A 299 39.88 -35.75 -22.95
C GLY A 299 40.21 -34.27 -23.06
N ARG A 300 39.68 -33.55 -24.04
CA ARG A 300 39.89 -32.10 -24.17
C ARG A 300 39.17 -31.36 -23.03
N GLU A 301 39.80 -30.34 -22.51
CA GLU A 301 39.19 -29.39 -21.57
C GLU A 301 38.83 -28.10 -22.30
N ILE A 302 37.58 -27.68 -22.18
CA ILE A 302 37.06 -26.47 -22.82
C ILE A 302 36.69 -25.46 -21.77
N VAL A 303 37.06 -24.20 -21.99
CA VAL A 303 36.61 -23.08 -21.18
C VAL A 303 35.18 -22.75 -21.54
N VAL A 304 34.30 -22.68 -20.54
CA VAL A 304 32.91 -22.30 -20.72
C VAL A 304 32.59 -21.09 -19.90
N GLN A 305 31.63 -20.30 -20.38
CA GLN A 305 31.09 -19.17 -19.63
C GLN A 305 29.79 -19.60 -18.93
N PRO A 306 29.80 -19.78 -17.61
CA PRO A 306 28.58 -20.07 -16.87
C PRO A 306 27.64 -18.88 -16.85
N GLY A 307 26.33 -19.16 -16.95
CA GLY A 307 25.24 -18.20 -16.84
C GLY A 307 24.51 -18.34 -15.50
N LEU A 308 23.20 -18.21 -15.53
CA LEU A 308 22.35 -18.31 -14.33
C LEU A 308 22.08 -19.78 -13.95
N PRO A 309 21.92 -20.09 -12.66
CA PRO A 309 21.43 -21.39 -12.22
C PRO A 309 20.02 -21.61 -12.79
N GLN A 310 19.78 -22.82 -13.31
CA GLN A 310 18.52 -23.28 -13.88
C GLN A 310 18.07 -24.59 -13.23
N ALA A 311 16.83 -24.97 -13.43
CA ALA A 311 16.36 -26.30 -13.03
C ALA A 311 17.18 -27.38 -13.75
N GLY A 312 17.95 -28.16 -12.99
CA GLY A 312 18.81 -29.23 -13.53
C GLY A 312 20.28 -28.91 -13.71
N GLY A 313 20.75 -27.69 -13.44
CA GLY A 313 22.17 -27.34 -13.52
C GLY A 313 22.46 -25.86 -13.68
N VAL A 314 23.59 -25.54 -14.24
CA VAL A 314 24.02 -24.18 -14.57
C VAL A 314 23.93 -24.00 -16.09
N GLU A 315 23.42 -22.87 -16.48
CA GLU A 315 23.41 -22.44 -17.86
C GLU A 315 24.85 -22.22 -18.35
N VAL A 316 25.12 -22.62 -19.59
CA VAL A 316 26.39 -22.35 -20.27
C VAL A 316 26.11 -21.49 -21.49
N LEU A 317 26.62 -20.24 -21.43
CA LEU A 317 26.37 -19.21 -22.44
C LEU A 317 27.19 -19.40 -23.71
N THR A 318 28.45 -19.86 -23.56
CA THR A 318 29.37 -20.10 -24.67
C THR A 318 30.37 -21.20 -24.33
N GLY A 319 30.95 -21.80 -25.35
CA GLY A 319 32.04 -22.80 -25.22
C GLY A 319 31.58 -24.23 -25.52
N LEU A 320 30.29 -24.50 -25.71
CA LEU A 320 29.77 -25.81 -26.08
C LEU A 320 29.06 -25.77 -27.42
N GLU A 321 29.07 -26.92 -28.12
CA GLU A 321 28.32 -27.15 -29.35
C GLU A 321 27.25 -28.22 -29.12
N PRO A 322 26.12 -28.18 -29.88
CA PRO A 322 25.13 -29.22 -29.80
C PRO A 322 25.72 -30.60 -30.13
N GLY A 323 25.53 -31.58 -29.22
CA GLY A 323 26.05 -32.92 -29.38
C GLY A 323 27.39 -33.17 -28.69
N ASP A 324 28.00 -32.18 -28.07
CA ASP A 324 29.18 -32.41 -27.23
C ASP A 324 28.85 -33.42 -26.12
N VAL A 325 29.82 -34.33 -25.86
CA VAL A 325 29.67 -35.31 -24.80
C VAL A 325 30.61 -34.96 -23.67
N LEU A 326 30.04 -34.62 -22.52
CA LEU A 326 30.77 -34.25 -21.31
C LEU A 326 31.04 -35.46 -20.42
N VAL A 327 32.19 -35.47 -19.79
CA VAL A 327 32.54 -36.42 -18.71
C VAL A 327 32.87 -35.63 -17.45
N ARG A 328 32.66 -36.24 -16.32
CA ARG A 328 33.10 -35.65 -15.03
C ARG A 328 34.60 -35.51 -14.99
N PRO A 329 35.11 -34.40 -14.45
CA PRO A 329 36.56 -34.15 -14.34
C PRO A 329 37.31 -35.16 -13.45
#